data_b41562bd43de278fef96314a6cda6b23
#
_entry.id   b41562bd43de278fef96314a6cda6b23
#
_cell.length_a   1.000
_cell.length_b   1.000
_cell.length_c   1.000
_cell.angle_alpha   90.00
_cell.angle_beta   90.00
_cell.angle_gamma   90.00
#
_symmetry.space_group_name_H-M   'P 1'
#
loop_
_entity.id
_entity.type
_entity.pdbx_description
1 polymer ?
#
loop_
_entity_poly.entity_id
_entity_poly.type
_entity_poly.pdbx_seq_one_letter_code
_entity_poly.pdbx_strand_id
1 'polypeptide(L)'
;KHFETHPEQRLCASAVVYSKYHNCIWMIGDCQCMIDSQLFTNGKPSESRIAAQRAQLFKHCVETHPNMIEDGQLVHDYARDAILPDLVKTMEDENKTYAVIDGFPIYAGGIRTIPIDGADHNIVLASDGYPFLCQTLEKSETKLEKQLRHDPFNIDTFKATKGLMKGNVSFDDRAYIRFTTADSKRYFIHLSFDGTQYHGWQIQPNGMSVQEKLQECLSKILRRKTTVTGAGRTDAGVHAKTMVCHFDFAGSLDTKQLCYRLNQIMPCDISCNTIEQVASTMHARFSATERTYHYFIHTHKDPFLRHFSVETHYDLDFDLMNQAAEYLLQVDDFKAFCKAGADNKTTICHVTAAKWIQTGPYTWYFEISANRFLRNMVRAVVGTLFDVGRHCMTLDQFRSVVDNGHRTDSGESMPAKGLFLWDIKY
;
A
#
# COMPACT_ATOMS: atom_id res chain seq x y z
N LYS A 1 -4.94 -24.73 39.50
CA LYS A 1 -5.92 -25.16 40.52
C LYS A 1 -6.79 -24.00 41.05
N HIS A 2 -6.23 -22.83 41.44
CA HIS A 2 -7.05 -21.74 41.98
C HIS A 2 -8.10 -21.25 40.97
N PHE A 3 -7.71 -20.92 39.73
CA PHE A 3 -8.60 -20.48 38.67
C PHE A 3 -9.55 -21.54 38.11
N GLU A 4 -9.34 -22.84 38.40
CA GLU A 4 -10.29 -23.91 38.05
C GLU A 4 -11.55 -23.83 38.91
N THR A 5 -11.38 -23.42 40.15
CA THR A 5 -12.47 -23.32 41.14
C THR A 5 -13.04 -21.92 41.34
N HIS A 6 -12.35 -20.89 40.78
CA HIS A 6 -12.77 -19.48 40.88
C HIS A 6 -12.82 -18.84 39.48
N PRO A 7 -13.78 -19.19 38.63
CA PRO A 7 -13.89 -18.65 37.28
C PRO A 7 -14.07 -17.12 37.29
N GLU A 8 -14.71 -16.56 38.30
CA GLU A 8 -14.93 -15.13 38.50
C GLU A 8 -13.64 -14.31 38.69
N GLN A 9 -12.50 -14.97 38.90
CA GLN A 9 -11.19 -14.35 39.06
C GLN A 9 -10.31 -14.49 37.80
N ARG A 10 -10.83 -15.08 36.74
CA ARG A 10 -10.10 -15.24 35.47
C ARG A 10 -10.11 -13.94 34.68
N LEU A 11 -9.03 -13.72 33.95
CA LEU A 11 -9.02 -12.70 32.89
C LEU A 11 -9.72 -13.28 31.66
N CYS A 12 -10.73 -12.57 31.19
CA CYS A 12 -11.56 -13.00 30.05
C CYS A 12 -11.40 -12.05 28.86
N ALA A 13 -11.49 -12.61 27.68
CA ALA A 13 -11.50 -11.87 26.44
C ALA A 13 -12.61 -12.37 25.52
N SER A 14 -13.17 -11.45 24.73
CA SER A 14 -14.02 -11.73 23.61
C SER A 14 -13.25 -11.62 22.30
N ALA A 15 -13.62 -12.40 21.29
CA ALA A 15 -12.97 -12.35 19.99
C ALA A 15 -13.97 -12.54 18.85
N VAL A 16 -13.76 -11.84 17.74
CA VAL A 16 -14.42 -12.10 16.47
C VAL A 16 -13.35 -12.35 15.41
N VAL A 17 -13.42 -13.48 14.72
CA VAL A 17 -12.39 -13.98 13.82
C VAL A 17 -13.01 -14.33 12.48
N TYR A 18 -12.48 -13.75 11.39
CA TYR A 18 -12.77 -14.21 10.04
C TYR A 18 -11.73 -15.23 9.59
N SER A 19 -12.16 -16.39 9.16
CA SER A 19 -11.33 -17.43 8.56
C SER A 19 -11.60 -17.52 7.06
N LYS A 20 -10.62 -17.07 6.24
CA LYS A 20 -10.69 -17.24 4.78
C LYS A 20 -10.66 -18.73 4.38
N TYR A 21 -9.93 -19.55 5.13
CA TYR A 21 -9.82 -21.00 4.84
C TYR A 21 -11.15 -21.73 5.05
N HIS A 22 -11.88 -21.39 6.13
CA HIS A 22 -13.16 -22.02 6.47
C HIS A 22 -14.37 -21.25 5.91
N ASN A 23 -14.17 -20.12 5.26
CA ASN A 23 -15.22 -19.23 4.77
C ASN A 23 -16.29 -18.94 5.82
N CYS A 24 -15.88 -18.52 7.01
CA CYS A 24 -16.79 -18.21 8.09
C CYS A 24 -16.24 -17.17 9.06
N ILE A 25 -17.13 -16.60 9.87
CA ILE A 25 -16.80 -15.76 11.02
C ILE A 25 -17.16 -16.54 12.28
N TRP A 26 -16.23 -16.62 13.23
CA TRP A 26 -16.47 -17.11 14.59
C TRP A 26 -16.56 -15.95 15.56
N MET A 27 -17.59 -15.94 16.38
CA MET A 27 -17.79 -14.97 17.45
C MET A 27 -17.74 -15.69 18.80
N ILE A 28 -16.80 -15.29 19.64
CA ILE A 28 -16.59 -15.79 20.99
C ILE A 28 -16.78 -14.61 21.93
N GLY A 29 -17.71 -14.70 22.88
CA GLY A 29 -18.11 -13.57 23.72
C GLY A 29 -19.01 -12.59 22.98
N ASP A 30 -19.03 -11.34 23.39
CA ASP A 30 -19.99 -10.28 23.05
C ASP A 30 -19.55 -9.35 21.90
N CYS A 31 -18.52 -9.71 21.16
CA CYS A 31 -18.12 -8.99 19.94
C CYS A 31 -19.24 -8.93 18.90
N GLN A 32 -19.09 -8.04 17.94
CA GLN A 32 -20.03 -7.78 16.86
C GLN A 32 -19.40 -8.02 15.50
N CYS A 33 -20.19 -8.41 14.52
CA CYS A 33 -19.77 -8.28 13.12
C CYS A 33 -20.93 -7.80 12.24
N MET A 34 -20.56 -7.21 11.11
CA MET A 34 -21.51 -6.81 10.07
C MET A 34 -21.04 -7.36 8.74
N ILE A 35 -21.93 -8.06 8.04
CA ILE A 35 -21.69 -8.55 6.68
C ILE A 35 -22.61 -7.74 5.78
N ASP A 36 -22.04 -6.99 4.86
CA ASP A 36 -22.70 -5.98 4.04
C ASP A 36 -23.45 -4.96 4.90
N SER A 37 -24.74 -5.10 5.11
CA SER A 37 -25.53 -4.23 6.00
C SER A 37 -26.18 -5.00 7.15
N GLN A 38 -25.96 -6.30 7.23
CA GLN A 38 -26.57 -7.14 8.26
C GLN A 38 -25.68 -7.23 9.49
N LEU A 39 -26.21 -6.83 10.64
CA LEU A 39 -25.53 -6.89 11.94
C LEU A 39 -25.74 -8.27 12.59
N PHE A 40 -24.67 -8.83 13.13
CA PHE A 40 -24.66 -10.03 13.94
C PHE A 40 -23.99 -9.71 15.28
N THR A 41 -24.64 -10.18 16.38
CA THR A 41 -24.15 -10.04 17.75
C THR A 41 -24.16 -11.42 18.42
N ASN A 42 -23.36 -11.57 19.45
CA ASN A 42 -23.31 -12.80 20.27
C ASN A 42 -23.30 -12.44 21.76
N GLY A 43 -24.30 -11.61 22.17
CA GLY A 43 -24.39 -11.09 23.54
C GLY A 43 -24.57 -12.16 24.59
N LYS A 44 -24.16 -11.88 25.82
CA LYS A 44 -24.34 -12.75 26.99
C LYS A 44 -25.82 -12.81 27.37
N PRO A 45 -26.35 -13.98 27.73
CA PRO A 45 -27.81 -14.16 27.99
C PRO A 45 -28.37 -13.24 29.07
N SER A 46 -27.57 -12.91 30.09
CA SER A 46 -27.98 -12.10 31.25
C SER A 46 -27.74 -10.60 31.10
N GLU A 47 -26.98 -10.17 30.09
CA GLU A 47 -26.49 -8.80 29.98
C GLU A 47 -27.58 -7.74 29.89
N SER A 48 -28.56 -7.95 29.00
CA SER A 48 -29.67 -7.00 28.82
C SER A 48 -30.52 -6.85 30.10
N ARG A 49 -30.70 -7.93 30.88
CA ARG A 49 -31.41 -7.89 32.15
C ARG A 49 -30.67 -7.08 33.18
N ILE A 50 -29.36 -7.31 33.34
CA ILE A 50 -28.53 -6.61 34.32
C ILE A 50 -28.38 -5.13 33.92
N ALA A 51 -28.24 -4.81 32.66
CA ALA A 51 -28.21 -3.43 32.16
C ALA A 51 -29.53 -2.68 32.44
N ALA A 52 -30.69 -3.36 32.26
CA ALA A 52 -31.97 -2.79 32.60
C ALA A 52 -32.14 -2.57 34.12
N GLN A 53 -31.67 -3.51 34.95
CA GLN A 53 -31.62 -3.38 36.41
C GLN A 53 -30.77 -2.19 36.84
N ARG A 54 -29.57 -2.04 36.30
CA ARG A 54 -28.71 -0.87 36.58
C ARG A 54 -29.41 0.43 36.20
N ALA A 55 -30.05 0.51 35.05
CA ALA A 55 -30.73 1.72 34.58
C ALA A 55 -31.90 2.12 35.53
N GLN A 56 -32.58 1.19 36.11
CA GLN A 56 -33.61 1.44 37.14
C GLN A 56 -32.99 1.95 38.45
N LEU A 57 -31.96 1.27 38.95
CA LEU A 57 -31.26 1.64 40.18
C LEU A 57 -30.60 2.98 40.04
N PHE A 58 -30.06 3.34 38.86
CA PHE A 58 -29.39 4.60 38.62
C PHE A 58 -30.29 5.81 38.96
N LYS A 59 -31.55 5.77 38.58
CA LYS A 59 -32.51 6.85 38.85
C LYS A 59 -32.72 7.05 40.37
N HIS A 60 -32.77 5.96 41.13
CA HIS A 60 -32.83 6.03 42.58
C HIS A 60 -31.52 6.49 43.23
N CYS A 61 -30.38 6.01 42.69
CA CYS A 61 -29.05 6.40 43.19
C CYS A 61 -28.77 7.90 43.04
N VAL A 62 -29.26 8.53 41.98
CA VAL A 62 -29.11 9.99 41.78
C VAL A 62 -29.77 10.78 42.92
N GLU A 63 -30.91 10.32 43.43
CA GLU A 63 -31.65 10.96 44.53
C GLU A 63 -30.96 10.75 45.87
N THR A 64 -30.38 9.55 46.10
CA THR A 64 -29.78 9.16 47.38
C THR A 64 -28.29 9.48 47.51
N HIS A 65 -27.60 9.63 46.39
CA HIS A 65 -26.17 9.90 46.32
C HIS A 65 -25.87 11.08 45.38
N PRO A 66 -26.18 12.32 45.76
CA PRO A 66 -26.05 13.50 44.88
C PRO A 66 -24.60 13.77 44.45
N ASN A 67 -23.59 13.21 45.12
CA ASN A 67 -22.18 13.32 44.81
C ASN A 67 -21.71 12.32 43.69
N MET A 68 -22.60 11.47 43.18
CA MET A 68 -22.23 10.55 42.10
C MET A 68 -22.01 11.27 40.75
N ILE A 69 -22.59 12.46 40.61
CA ILE A 69 -22.48 13.30 39.40
C ILE A 69 -21.92 14.66 39.80
N GLU A 70 -20.81 15.09 39.20
CA GLU A 70 -20.20 16.40 39.32
C GLU A 70 -20.14 17.08 37.96
N ASP A 71 -20.63 18.29 37.85
CA ASP A 71 -20.64 19.07 36.60
C ASP A 71 -21.25 18.30 35.41
N GLY A 72 -22.29 17.48 35.67
CA GLY A 72 -22.93 16.65 34.65
C GLY A 72 -22.16 15.41 34.26
N GLN A 73 -21.06 15.07 34.89
CA GLN A 73 -20.22 13.91 34.64
C GLN A 73 -20.29 12.88 35.76
N LEU A 74 -20.30 11.61 35.41
CA LEU A 74 -20.36 10.51 36.35
C LEU A 74 -19.00 10.30 37.02
N VAL A 75 -18.93 10.54 38.34
CA VAL A 75 -17.69 10.37 39.14
C VAL A 75 -17.66 8.99 39.78
N HIS A 76 -18.82 8.52 40.29
CA HIS A 76 -18.95 7.18 40.86
C HIS A 76 -20.31 6.58 40.52
N ASP A 77 -20.34 5.31 40.11
CA ASP A 77 -21.56 4.61 39.66
C ASP A 77 -22.07 3.65 40.72
N TYR A 78 -22.79 4.20 41.74
CA TYR A 78 -23.40 3.36 42.77
C TYR A 78 -24.41 2.32 42.26
N ALA A 79 -25.06 2.59 41.13
CA ALA A 79 -25.93 1.61 40.50
C ALA A 79 -25.15 0.43 39.93
N ARG A 80 -23.93 0.68 39.44
CA ARG A 80 -23.01 -0.40 39.01
C ARG A 80 -22.53 -1.21 40.20
N ASP A 81 -22.19 -0.59 41.31
CA ASP A 81 -21.79 -1.29 42.54
C ASP A 81 -22.90 -2.22 43.02
N ALA A 82 -24.15 -1.75 42.96
CA ALA A 82 -25.31 -2.55 43.38
C ALA A 82 -25.57 -3.77 42.52
N ILE A 83 -25.20 -3.75 41.22
CA ILE A 83 -25.34 -4.91 40.31
C ILE A 83 -24.08 -5.77 40.26
N LEU A 84 -22.97 -5.37 40.90
CA LEU A 84 -21.72 -6.08 40.85
C LEU A 84 -21.81 -7.56 41.28
N PRO A 85 -22.56 -7.91 42.34
CA PRO A 85 -22.78 -9.31 42.71
C PRO A 85 -23.46 -10.14 41.60
N ASP A 86 -24.41 -9.55 40.87
CA ASP A 86 -25.08 -10.21 39.75
C ASP A 86 -24.12 -10.37 38.56
N LEU A 87 -23.26 -9.41 38.31
CA LEU A 87 -22.21 -9.51 37.28
C LEU A 87 -21.21 -10.63 37.61
N VAL A 88 -20.68 -10.66 38.84
CA VAL A 88 -19.78 -11.72 39.31
C VAL A 88 -20.41 -13.10 39.15
N LYS A 89 -21.70 -13.23 39.54
CA LYS A 89 -22.43 -14.48 39.38
C LYS A 89 -22.52 -14.93 37.91
N THR A 90 -22.61 -14.01 36.93
CA THR A 90 -22.60 -14.40 35.53
C THR A 90 -21.22 -14.90 35.06
N MET A 91 -20.15 -14.49 35.72
CA MET A 91 -18.81 -15.01 35.43
C MET A 91 -18.64 -16.47 35.86
N GLU A 92 -19.39 -16.93 36.87
CA GLU A 92 -19.39 -18.35 37.25
C GLU A 92 -19.94 -19.25 36.13
N ASP A 93 -20.76 -18.71 35.21
CA ASP A 93 -21.35 -19.39 34.06
C ASP A 93 -20.49 -19.31 32.78
N GLU A 94 -19.33 -18.69 32.85
CA GLU A 94 -18.34 -18.62 31.74
C GLU A 94 -17.92 -20.02 31.29
N ASN A 95 -17.87 -20.20 29.98
CA ASN A 95 -17.62 -21.51 29.35
C ASN A 95 -18.54 -22.67 29.81
N LYS A 96 -19.76 -22.32 30.33
CA LYS A 96 -20.85 -23.26 30.62
C LYS A 96 -22.09 -22.89 29.80
N THR A 97 -22.50 -21.63 29.81
CA THR A 97 -23.69 -21.12 29.12
C THR A 97 -23.36 -20.16 27.97
N TYR A 98 -22.22 -19.51 28.02
CA TYR A 98 -21.67 -18.66 26.95
C TYR A 98 -20.16 -18.84 26.84
N ALA A 99 -19.62 -18.55 25.67
CA ALA A 99 -18.19 -18.74 25.38
C ALA A 99 -17.38 -17.49 25.70
N VAL A 100 -16.21 -17.66 26.35
CA VAL A 100 -15.17 -16.64 26.53
C VAL A 100 -13.80 -17.27 26.36
N ILE A 101 -12.76 -16.44 26.11
CA ILE A 101 -11.36 -16.84 26.11
C ILE A 101 -10.80 -16.50 27.48
N ASP A 102 -10.60 -17.51 28.34
CA ASP A 102 -10.15 -17.36 29.73
C ASP A 102 -8.95 -18.25 30.09
N GLY A 103 -8.33 -18.86 29.07
CA GLY A 103 -7.21 -19.79 29.25
C GLY A 103 -7.63 -21.24 29.54
N PHE A 104 -8.93 -21.52 29.56
CA PHE A 104 -9.53 -22.86 29.72
C PHE A 104 -10.26 -23.28 28.43
N PRO A 105 -10.75 -24.55 28.33
CA PRO A 105 -11.49 -24.99 27.17
C PRO A 105 -12.74 -24.16 26.94
N ILE A 106 -12.88 -23.63 25.73
CA ILE A 106 -14.00 -22.77 25.34
C ILE A 106 -15.25 -23.62 25.13
N TYR A 107 -16.37 -23.15 25.65
CA TYR A 107 -17.68 -23.77 25.43
C TYR A 107 -18.11 -23.68 23.97
N ALA A 108 -18.03 -24.79 23.23
CA ALA A 108 -18.30 -24.81 21.79
C ALA A 108 -19.73 -24.38 21.43
N GLY A 109 -20.72 -24.68 22.29
CA GLY A 109 -22.13 -24.26 22.10
C GLY A 109 -22.37 -22.75 22.20
N GLY A 110 -21.45 -22.01 22.80
CA GLY A 110 -21.47 -20.54 22.90
C GLY A 110 -20.72 -19.81 21.77
N ILE A 111 -20.05 -20.54 20.88
CA ILE A 111 -19.40 -19.98 19.70
C ILE A 111 -20.42 -19.80 18.59
N ARG A 112 -20.68 -18.57 18.19
CA ARG A 112 -21.53 -18.32 17.02
C ARG A 112 -20.70 -18.42 15.75
N THR A 113 -21.06 -19.32 14.84
CA THR A 113 -20.44 -19.47 13.52
C THR A 113 -21.37 -18.92 12.45
N ILE A 114 -20.86 -18.01 11.63
CA ILE A 114 -21.58 -17.39 10.51
C ILE A 114 -20.88 -17.79 9.23
N PRO A 115 -21.50 -18.60 8.36
CA PRO A 115 -20.92 -18.98 7.08
C PRO A 115 -20.88 -17.76 6.14
N ILE A 116 -19.81 -17.65 5.36
CA ILE A 116 -19.64 -16.68 4.29
C ILE A 116 -19.70 -17.47 2.98
N ASP A 117 -20.56 -17.08 2.07
CA ASP A 117 -20.60 -17.68 0.74
C ASP A 117 -19.42 -17.20 -0.14
N GLY A 118 -19.34 -17.71 -1.38
CA GLY A 118 -18.26 -17.34 -2.31
C GLY A 118 -18.40 -15.98 -2.98
N ALA A 119 -19.38 -15.15 -2.56
CA ALA A 119 -19.56 -13.81 -3.09
C ALA A 119 -18.63 -12.80 -2.42
N ASP A 120 -18.50 -11.62 -3.02
CA ASP A 120 -17.76 -10.52 -2.47
C ASP A 120 -18.58 -9.81 -1.39
N HIS A 121 -18.13 -9.88 -0.14
CA HIS A 121 -18.78 -9.24 1.01
C HIS A 121 -17.91 -8.13 1.61
N ASN A 122 -18.56 -7.08 2.09
CA ASN A 122 -17.96 -6.12 3.01
C ASN A 122 -18.15 -6.59 4.43
N ILE A 123 -17.07 -6.87 5.13
CA ILE A 123 -17.08 -7.35 6.51
C ILE A 123 -16.57 -6.26 7.44
N VAL A 124 -17.29 -6.06 8.54
CA VAL A 124 -16.84 -5.29 9.69
C VAL A 124 -16.79 -6.22 10.88
N LEU A 125 -15.67 -6.25 11.60
CA LEU A 125 -15.52 -6.91 12.88
C LEU A 125 -15.28 -5.82 13.93
N ALA A 126 -15.99 -5.88 15.06
CA ALA A 126 -15.89 -4.86 16.09
C ALA A 126 -16.12 -5.44 17.50
N SER A 127 -15.57 -4.77 18.51
CA SER A 127 -15.92 -5.04 19.90
C SER A 127 -17.30 -4.48 20.23
N ASP A 128 -17.81 -4.79 21.42
CA ASP A 128 -19.10 -4.34 21.97
C ASP A 128 -19.15 -2.86 22.33
N GLY A 129 -18.01 -2.16 22.36
CA GLY A 129 -17.92 -0.72 22.63
C GLY A 129 -18.60 0.19 21.59
N TYR A 130 -19.20 -0.37 20.52
CA TYR A 130 -20.05 0.34 19.56
C TYR A 130 -21.53 -0.02 19.74
N PRO A 131 -22.35 0.76 20.46
CA PRO A 131 -23.79 0.49 20.61
C PRO A 131 -24.54 0.40 19.28
N PHE A 132 -24.09 1.15 18.29
CA PHE A 132 -24.69 1.27 16.95
C PHE A 132 -23.65 1.10 15.86
N LEU A 133 -23.15 -0.12 15.68
CA LEU A 133 -22.16 -0.45 14.66
C LEU A 133 -22.66 -0.10 13.26
N CYS A 134 -21.79 0.47 12.44
CA CYS A 134 -22.04 0.83 11.05
C CYS A 134 -20.98 0.27 10.12
N GLN A 135 -21.25 0.30 8.80
CA GLN A 135 -20.30 -0.14 7.77
C GLN A 135 -19.01 0.70 7.67
N THR A 136 -18.98 1.91 8.22
CA THR A 136 -17.78 2.75 8.23
C THR A 136 -17.46 3.18 9.66
N LEU A 137 -16.17 3.27 9.98
CA LEU A 137 -15.70 3.75 11.27
C LEU A 137 -16.28 5.14 11.59
N GLU A 138 -16.20 6.08 10.63
CA GLU A 138 -16.73 7.43 10.78
C GLU A 138 -18.21 7.46 11.23
N LYS A 139 -19.06 6.64 10.59
CA LYS A 139 -20.48 6.56 10.97
C LYS A 139 -20.68 5.92 12.33
N SER A 140 -19.86 4.92 12.70
CA SER A 140 -19.92 4.29 14.02
C SER A 140 -19.52 5.28 15.12
N GLU A 141 -18.42 6.01 14.93
CA GLU A 141 -17.95 7.06 15.84
C GLU A 141 -18.99 8.19 15.96
N THR A 142 -19.55 8.68 14.86
CA THR A 142 -20.58 9.73 14.89
C THR A 142 -21.82 9.29 15.69
N LYS A 143 -22.25 8.02 15.55
CA LYS A 143 -23.38 7.49 16.33
C LYS A 143 -23.04 7.35 17.81
N LEU A 144 -21.83 6.89 18.11
CA LEU A 144 -21.35 6.80 19.50
C LEU A 144 -21.30 8.18 20.16
N GLU A 145 -20.70 9.19 19.49
CA GLU A 145 -20.68 10.57 20.00
C GLU A 145 -22.08 11.12 20.26
N LYS A 146 -23.02 10.86 19.34
CA LYS A 146 -24.41 11.27 19.51
C LYS A 146 -25.06 10.57 20.71
N GLN A 147 -24.82 9.27 20.89
CA GLN A 147 -25.28 8.50 22.05
C GLN A 147 -24.74 9.09 23.36
N LEU A 148 -23.43 9.30 23.45
CA LEU A 148 -22.77 9.81 24.67
C LEU A 148 -23.19 11.26 25.02
N ARG A 149 -23.60 12.06 24.03
CA ARG A 149 -24.17 13.40 24.28
C ARG A 149 -25.59 13.35 24.82
N HIS A 150 -26.41 12.39 24.36
CA HIS A 150 -27.84 12.27 24.72
C HIS A 150 -28.06 11.47 26.00
N ASP A 151 -27.31 10.39 26.15
CA ASP A 151 -27.43 9.45 27.26
C ASP A 151 -26.03 9.01 27.72
N PRO A 152 -25.25 9.92 28.36
CA PRO A 152 -23.88 9.62 28.79
C PRO A 152 -23.82 8.53 29.86
N PHE A 153 -24.93 8.31 30.57
CA PHE A 153 -25.00 7.30 31.62
C PHE A 153 -25.43 5.94 31.13
N ASN A 154 -25.80 5.79 29.85
CA ASN A 154 -26.28 4.54 29.25
C ASN A 154 -27.44 3.91 30.02
N ILE A 155 -28.51 4.68 30.25
CA ILE A 155 -29.69 4.26 31.04
C ILE A 155 -31.01 4.39 30.27
N ASP A 156 -31.03 5.12 29.16
CA ASP A 156 -32.24 5.43 28.40
C ASP A 156 -32.23 4.84 26.98
N THR A 157 -31.49 5.45 26.05
CA THR A 157 -31.48 5.05 24.62
C THR A 157 -30.64 3.82 24.35
N PHE A 158 -29.58 3.61 25.13
CA PHE A 158 -28.77 2.41 25.12
C PHE A 158 -28.47 2.03 26.59
N LYS A 159 -29.00 0.90 27.04
CA LYS A 159 -28.76 0.42 28.38
C LYS A 159 -27.53 -0.45 28.45
N ALA A 160 -26.57 -0.08 29.29
CA ALA A 160 -25.35 -0.84 29.54
C ALA A 160 -25.08 -1.05 31.04
N THR A 161 -24.20 -1.97 31.35
CA THR A 161 -23.76 -2.25 32.74
C THR A 161 -22.84 -1.17 33.31
N LYS A 162 -22.43 -0.18 32.49
CA LYS A 162 -21.57 0.96 32.86
C LYS A 162 -21.93 2.22 32.06
N GLY A 163 -21.72 3.39 32.67
CA GLY A 163 -21.85 4.69 32.02
C GLY A 163 -20.50 5.33 31.67
N LEU A 164 -20.54 6.50 31.03
CA LEU A 164 -19.34 7.29 30.75
C LEU A 164 -18.84 7.94 32.05
N MET A 165 -17.70 7.52 32.53
CA MET A 165 -17.04 8.06 33.72
C MET A 165 -16.30 9.36 33.41
N LYS A 166 -16.21 10.26 34.39
CA LYS A 166 -15.44 11.52 34.32
C LYS A 166 -14.00 11.23 33.91
N GLY A 167 -13.52 11.94 32.88
CA GLY A 167 -12.16 11.81 32.36
C GLY A 167 -12.01 10.74 31.26
N ASN A 168 -13.01 9.90 31.02
CA ASN A 168 -12.99 8.93 29.92
C ASN A 168 -13.56 9.53 28.62
N VAL A 169 -13.08 9.07 27.48
CA VAL A 169 -13.57 9.45 26.14
C VAL A 169 -14.71 8.55 25.64
N SER A 170 -14.90 7.39 26.27
CA SER A 170 -15.97 6.45 25.99
C SER A 170 -16.33 5.65 27.25
N PHE A 171 -17.50 5.01 27.24
CA PHE A 171 -17.93 4.14 28.35
C PHE A 171 -17.24 2.75 28.30
N ASP A 172 -16.70 2.39 27.12
CA ASP A 172 -16.00 1.12 26.91
C ASP A 172 -14.85 1.25 25.90
N ASP A 173 -13.92 0.27 25.91
CA ASP A 173 -12.88 0.11 24.91
C ASP A 173 -13.49 -0.36 23.59
N ARG A 174 -12.90 0.07 22.46
CA ARG A 174 -13.44 -0.27 21.17
C ARG A 174 -12.38 -0.57 20.13
N ALA A 175 -12.66 -1.59 19.35
CA ALA A 175 -11.87 -2.00 18.20
C ALA A 175 -12.78 -2.09 16.97
N TYR A 176 -12.26 -1.74 15.80
CA TYR A 176 -12.98 -1.75 14.54
C TYR A 176 -12.04 -2.14 13.41
N ILE A 177 -12.40 -3.15 12.63
CA ILE A 177 -11.71 -3.50 11.40
C ILE A 177 -12.73 -3.71 10.28
N ARG A 178 -12.43 -3.21 9.09
CA ARG A 178 -13.24 -3.39 7.89
C ARG A 178 -12.39 -3.90 6.74
N PHE A 179 -12.90 -4.90 6.03
CA PHE A 179 -12.27 -5.47 4.84
C PHE A 179 -13.33 -6.03 3.88
N THR A 180 -12.90 -6.46 2.69
CA THR A 180 -13.76 -7.20 1.74
C THR A 180 -13.22 -8.60 1.54
N THR A 181 -14.10 -9.58 1.31
CA THR A 181 -13.75 -10.96 0.99
C THR A 181 -13.31 -11.13 -0.45
N ALA A 182 -13.55 -10.14 -1.31
CA ALA A 182 -13.15 -10.15 -2.71
C ALA A 182 -11.68 -10.52 -2.87
N ASP A 183 -11.39 -11.46 -3.76
CA ASP A 183 -10.02 -11.79 -4.11
C ASP A 183 -9.35 -10.60 -4.79
N SER A 184 -8.19 -10.24 -4.28
CA SER A 184 -7.38 -9.18 -4.89
C SER A 184 -6.76 -9.70 -6.16
N LYS A 185 -7.09 -9.10 -7.29
CA LYS A 185 -6.49 -9.36 -8.60
C LYS A 185 -5.38 -8.37 -8.87
N ARG A 186 -4.31 -8.83 -9.49
CA ARG A 186 -3.20 -7.97 -9.89
C ARG A 186 -3.35 -7.50 -11.33
N TYR A 187 -3.08 -6.21 -11.53
CA TYR A 187 -3.15 -5.57 -12.84
C TYR A 187 -1.82 -4.90 -13.16
N PHE A 188 -1.32 -5.12 -14.38
CA PHE A 188 -0.24 -4.34 -14.95
C PHE A 188 -0.82 -3.15 -15.72
N ILE A 189 -0.17 -2.00 -15.57
CA ILE A 189 -0.42 -0.79 -16.36
C ILE A 189 0.85 -0.52 -17.16
N HIS A 190 0.71 -0.41 -18.47
CA HIS A 190 1.75 0.01 -19.39
C HIS A 190 1.56 1.49 -19.71
N LEU A 191 2.61 2.28 -19.48
CA LEU A 191 2.60 3.74 -19.59
C LEU A 191 3.69 4.23 -20.53
N SER A 192 3.42 5.36 -21.19
CA SER A 192 4.45 6.21 -21.80
C SER A 192 4.43 7.57 -21.12
N PHE A 193 5.58 8.21 -20.96
CA PHE A 193 5.62 9.57 -20.44
C PHE A 193 6.82 10.39 -20.93
N ASP A 194 6.58 11.69 -21.10
CA ASP A 194 7.61 12.71 -21.17
C ASP A 194 8.06 13.09 -19.75
N GLY A 195 9.30 12.75 -19.42
CA GLY A 195 9.86 12.97 -18.07
C GLY A 195 10.31 14.41 -17.80
N THR A 196 10.24 15.33 -18.77
CA THR A 196 10.82 16.69 -18.71
C THR A 196 10.37 17.46 -17.46
N GLN A 197 9.10 17.37 -17.08
CA GLN A 197 8.50 18.08 -15.95
C GLN A 197 8.53 17.29 -14.63
N TYR A 198 9.11 16.09 -14.62
CA TYR A 198 9.04 15.17 -13.47
C TYR A 198 10.41 14.93 -12.83
N HIS A 199 10.42 14.79 -11.52
CA HIS A 199 11.58 14.35 -10.75
C HIS A 199 11.78 12.83 -10.82
N GLY A 200 11.54 12.26 -12.00
CA GLY A 200 11.61 10.83 -12.29
C GLY A 200 10.33 10.07 -11.95
N TRP A 201 10.45 8.75 -11.99
CA TRP A 201 9.31 7.86 -11.74
C TRP A 201 8.83 7.89 -10.28
N GLN A 202 9.73 7.68 -9.32
CA GLN A 202 9.38 7.35 -7.95
C GLN A 202 9.00 8.58 -7.12
N ILE A 203 7.96 8.46 -6.29
CA ILE A 203 7.56 9.47 -5.29
C ILE A 203 8.74 9.79 -4.37
N GLN A 204 9.00 11.09 -4.21
CA GLN A 204 10.05 11.64 -3.35
C GLN A 204 9.63 13.01 -2.81
N PRO A 205 10.17 13.45 -1.65
CA PRO A 205 9.72 14.69 -1.01
C PRO A 205 9.96 15.97 -1.83
N ASN A 206 10.95 15.93 -2.76
CA ASN A 206 11.52 17.13 -3.37
C ASN A 206 10.93 17.52 -4.72
N GLY A 207 9.86 16.89 -5.17
CA GLY A 207 9.22 17.24 -6.43
C GLY A 207 8.24 16.21 -6.96
N MET A 208 7.44 16.66 -7.92
CA MET A 208 6.40 15.86 -8.54
C MET A 208 6.98 14.69 -9.33
N SER A 209 6.41 13.50 -9.15
CA SER A 209 6.80 12.27 -9.85
C SER A 209 5.67 11.71 -10.72
N VAL A 210 6.03 10.91 -11.72
CA VAL A 210 5.05 10.23 -12.57
C VAL A 210 4.19 9.25 -11.74
N GLN A 211 4.80 8.53 -10.81
CA GLN A 211 4.10 7.61 -9.91
C GLN A 211 3.03 8.31 -9.07
N GLU A 212 3.32 9.49 -8.55
CA GLU A 212 2.38 10.29 -7.75
C GLU A 212 1.17 10.69 -8.58
N LYS A 213 1.38 11.22 -9.79
CA LYS A 213 0.28 11.60 -10.70
C LYS A 213 -0.59 10.42 -11.10
N LEU A 214 0.02 9.29 -11.42
CA LEU A 214 -0.71 8.07 -11.71
C LEU A 214 -1.56 7.62 -10.52
N GLN A 215 -0.98 7.59 -9.31
CA GLN A 215 -1.69 7.18 -8.09
C GLN A 215 -2.86 8.12 -7.74
N GLU A 216 -2.68 9.43 -7.93
CA GLU A 216 -3.77 10.42 -7.76
C GLU A 216 -4.92 10.13 -8.70
N CYS A 217 -4.65 9.96 -10.01
CA CYS A 217 -5.66 9.70 -11.02
C CYS A 217 -6.35 8.35 -10.79
N LEU A 218 -5.57 7.30 -10.54
CA LEU A 218 -6.09 5.96 -10.29
C LEU A 218 -6.99 5.92 -9.04
N SER A 219 -6.56 6.59 -7.96
CA SER A 219 -7.32 6.66 -6.71
C SER A 219 -8.65 7.42 -6.87
N LYS A 220 -8.67 8.48 -7.70
CA LYS A 220 -9.91 9.22 -8.03
C LYS A 220 -10.90 8.34 -8.79
N ILE A 221 -10.43 7.60 -9.81
CA ILE A 221 -11.30 6.73 -10.62
C ILE A 221 -11.85 5.59 -9.80
N LEU A 222 -11.00 4.92 -9.02
CA LEU A 222 -11.34 3.76 -8.20
C LEU A 222 -12.01 4.13 -6.86
N ARG A 223 -12.10 5.42 -6.54
CA ARG A 223 -12.68 5.98 -5.30
C ARG A 223 -12.08 5.38 -4.03
N ARG A 224 -10.81 5.01 -4.09
CA ARG A 224 -10.03 4.49 -2.95
C ARG A 224 -8.55 4.78 -3.15
N LYS A 225 -7.81 4.94 -2.06
CA LYS A 225 -6.34 5.08 -2.12
C LYS A 225 -5.74 3.85 -2.79
N THR A 226 -5.09 4.05 -3.93
CA THR A 226 -4.48 2.99 -4.73
C THR A 226 -3.01 3.32 -4.94
N THR A 227 -2.13 2.42 -4.53
CA THR A 227 -0.69 2.54 -4.73
C THR A 227 -0.24 1.68 -5.89
N VAL A 228 0.79 2.12 -6.60
CA VAL A 228 1.39 1.35 -7.71
C VAL A 228 2.87 1.07 -7.43
N THR A 229 3.36 -0.05 -7.93
CA THR A 229 4.77 -0.43 -7.88
C THR A 229 5.33 -0.52 -9.29
N GLY A 230 6.32 0.32 -9.62
CA GLY A 230 6.92 0.36 -10.96
C GLY A 230 8.00 -0.70 -11.18
N ALA A 231 8.26 -1.00 -12.46
CA ALA A 231 9.29 -1.94 -12.91
C ALA A 231 10.73 -1.48 -12.61
N GLY A 232 10.93 -0.18 -12.44
CA GLY A 232 12.21 0.42 -12.13
C GLY A 232 12.06 1.88 -11.75
N ARG A 233 13.20 2.52 -11.44
CA ARG A 233 13.28 3.96 -11.21
C ARG A 233 13.88 4.62 -12.46
N THR A 234 13.35 5.77 -12.83
CA THR A 234 14.00 6.69 -13.78
C THR A 234 14.45 7.93 -13.03
N ASP A 235 15.56 8.54 -13.47
CA ASP A 235 16.04 9.81 -12.94
C ASP A 235 15.16 10.99 -13.42
N ALA A 236 15.28 12.14 -12.77
CA ALA A 236 14.62 13.37 -13.21
C ALA A 236 14.93 13.69 -14.67
N GLY A 237 13.90 14.03 -15.45
CA GLY A 237 14.01 14.36 -16.88
C GLY A 237 14.20 13.15 -17.81
N VAL A 238 14.22 11.92 -17.31
CA VAL A 238 14.27 10.68 -18.12
C VAL A 238 12.87 10.30 -18.55
N HIS A 239 12.72 9.95 -19.81
CA HIS A 239 11.46 9.55 -20.43
C HIS A 239 11.22 8.04 -20.37
N ALA A 240 10.01 7.62 -20.67
CA ALA A 240 9.70 6.22 -20.93
C ALA A 240 8.78 6.08 -22.15
N LYS A 241 9.16 5.20 -23.08
CA LYS A 241 8.27 4.70 -24.12
C LYS A 241 7.38 3.57 -23.56
N THR A 242 7.98 2.75 -22.67
CA THR A 242 7.27 1.69 -21.98
C THR A 242 7.73 1.64 -20.51
N MET A 243 6.90 2.14 -19.61
CA MET A 243 7.01 1.89 -18.18
C MET A 243 5.90 0.95 -17.76
N VAL A 244 6.21 -0.08 -16.99
CA VAL A 244 5.21 -0.99 -16.44
C VAL A 244 5.13 -0.81 -14.93
N CYS A 245 3.92 -0.77 -14.40
CA CYS A 245 3.69 -0.82 -12.96
C CYS A 245 2.51 -1.74 -12.64
N HIS A 246 2.43 -2.22 -11.41
CA HIS A 246 1.31 -3.02 -10.96
C HIS A 246 0.59 -2.40 -9.76
N PHE A 247 -0.68 -2.75 -9.64
CA PHE A 247 -1.51 -2.51 -8.47
C PHE A 247 -2.44 -3.70 -8.24
N ASP A 248 -2.93 -3.81 -7.01
CA ASP A 248 -3.89 -4.84 -6.63
C ASP A 248 -5.27 -4.22 -6.42
N PHE A 249 -6.30 -4.88 -6.94
CA PHE A 249 -7.68 -4.46 -6.81
C PHE A 249 -8.57 -5.63 -6.40
N ALA A 250 -9.35 -5.45 -5.33
CA ALA A 250 -10.37 -6.39 -4.92
C ALA A 250 -11.56 -6.31 -5.87
N GLY A 251 -11.94 -7.44 -6.47
CA GLY A 251 -12.95 -7.53 -7.50
C GLY A 251 -12.38 -7.44 -8.92
N SER A 252 -13.27 -7.38 -9.92
CA SER A 252 -12.92 -7.31 -11.35
C SER A 252 -13.01 -5.88 -11.86
N LEU A 253 -12.09 -5.52 -12.75
CA LEU A 253 -12.05 -4.24 -13.43
C LEU A 253 -12.30 -4.44 -14.94
N ASP A 254 -13.07 -3.55 -15.55
CA ASP A 254 -13.02 -3.35 -16.99
C ASP A 254 -11.75 -2.56 -17.32
N THR A 255 -10.72 -3.29 -17.76
CA THR A 255 -9.38 -2.73 -18.01
C THR A 255 -9.38 -1.75 -19.18
N LYS A 256 -10.21 -1.96 -20.21
CA LYS A 256 -10.34 -1.05 -21.34
C LYS A 256 -10.97 0.28 -20.91
N GLN A 257 -12.07 0.21 -20.16
CA GLN A 257 -12.73 1.41 -19.63
C GLN A 257 -11.83 2.16 -18.64
N LEU A 258 -11.08 1.44 -17.79
CA LEU A 258 -10.15 2.06 -16.85
C LEU A 258 -9.01 2.78 -17.59
N CYS A 259 -8.42 2.14 -18.61
CA CYS A 259 -7.39 2.74 -19.47
C CYS A 259 -7.91 4.03 -20.15
N TYR A 260 -9.09 3.97 -20.75
CA TYR A 260 -9.74 5.15 -21.33
C TYR A 260 -9.92 6.28 -20.32
N ARG A 261 -10.49 5.99 -19.15
CA ARG A 261 -10.76 7.00 -18.11
C ARG A 261 -9.47 7.60 -17.54
N LEU A 262 -8.40 6.79 -17.40
CA LEU A 262 -7.10 7.31 -16.98
C LEU A 262 -6.58 8.34 -17.98
N ASN A 263 -6.62 8.04 -19.27
CA ASN A 263 -6.16 8.97 -20.31
C ASN A 263 -6.99 10.27 -20.39
N GLN A 264 -8.23 10.28 -19.88
CA GLN A 264 -9.04 11.49 -19.83
C GLN A 264 -8.65 12.44 -18.68
N ILE A 265 -8.02 11.94 -17.61
CA ILE A 265 -7.74 12.75 -16.42
C ILE A 265 -6.24 12.89 -16.10
N MET A 266 -5.39 12.07 -16.75
CA MET A 266 -3.94 12.24 -16.62
C MET A 266 -3.46 13.48 -17.39
N PRO A 267 -2.35 14.09 -16.97
CA PRO A 267 -1.66 15.13 -17.73
C PRO A 267 -1.31 14.65 -19.15
N CYS A 268 -1.21 15.58 -20.10
CA CYS A 268 -0.96 15.27 -21.52
C CYS A 268 0.42 14.64 -21.78
N ASP A 269 1.33 14.72 -20.84
CA ASP A 269 2.67 14.15 -20.85
C ASP A 269 2.76 12.73 -20.26
N ILE A 270 1.64 12.15 -19.82
CA ILE A 270 1.55 10.75 -19.37
C ILE A 270 0.40 10.05 -20.09
N SER A 271 0.67 8.91 -20.70
CA SER A 271 -0.32 8.09 -21.41
C SER A 271 -0.36 6.67 -20.85
N CYS A 272 -1.58 6.17 -20.57
CA CYS A 272 -1.84 4.76 -20.32
C CYS A 272 -2.05 4.03 -21.66
N ASN A 273 -1.15 3.12 -22.01
CA ASN A 273 -1.22 2.39 -23.28
C ASN A 273 -2.16 1.19 -23.17
N THR A 274 -2.02 0.42 -22.09
CA THR A 274 -2.89 -0.75 -21.80
C THR A 274 -2.90 -1.08 -20.32
N ILE A 275 -3.95 -1.76 -19.90
CA ILE A 275 -4.08 -2.36 -18.57
C ILE A 275 -4.50 -3.81 -18.79
N GLU A 276 -3.81 -4.74 -18.11
CA GLU A 276 -4.10 -6.16 -18.19
C GLU A 276 -4.09 -6.82 -16.82
N GLN A 277 -4.96 -7.81 -16.63
CA GLN A 277 -4.93 -8.64 -15.43
C GLN A 277 -3.82 -9.67 -15.58
N VAL A 278 -2.98 -9.82 -14.56
CA VAL A 278 -1.88 -10.78 -14.52
C VAL A 278 -2.02 -11.71 -13.31
N ALA A 279 -1.23 -12.79 -13.29
CA ALA A 279 -1.17 -13.65 -12.10
C ALA A 279 -0.75 -12.86 -10.86
N SER A 280 -1.32 -13.17 -9.71
CA SER A 280 -1.04 -12.46 -8.43
C SER A 280 0.44 -12.57 -7.99
N THR A 281 1.16 -13.55 -8.52
CA THR A 281 2.60 -13.75 -8.31
C THR A 281 3.48 -12.83 -9.16
N MET A 282 2.95 -12.23 -10.24
CA MET A 282 3.69 -11.33 -11.12
C MET A 282 4.00 -10.01 -10.42
N HIS A 283 5.24 -9.56 -10.51
CA HIS A 283 5.69 -8.32 -9.90
C HIS A 283 6.39 -7.45 -10.93
N ALA A 284 5.91 -6.24 -11.20
CA ALA A 284 6.43 -5.36 -12.24
C ALA A 284 7.96 -5.20 -12.25
N ARG A 285 8.60 -5.19 -11.07
CA ARG A 285 10.05 -5.05 -10.96
C ARG A 285 10.80 -6.38 -10.99
N PHE A 286 10.32 -7.38 -10.23
CA PHE A 286 11.09 -8.60 -9.96
C PHE A 286 10.82 -9.69 -10.99
N SER A 287 9.66 -9.67 -11.65
CA SER A 287 9.36 -10.61 -12.74
C SER A 287 9.88 -10.14 -14.11
N ALA A 288 10.32 -8.89 -14.22
CA ALA A 288 10.91 -8.40 -15.47
C ALA A 288 12.28 -9.02 -15.72
N THR A 289 12.43 -9.64 -16.89
CA THR A 289 13.62 -10.37 -17.32
C THR A 289 14.64 -9.47 -18.02
N GLU A 290 14.18 -8.47 -18.76
CA GLU A 290 15.04 -7.55 -19.52
C GLU A 290 14.44 -6.13 -19.51
N ARG A 291 15.30 -5.11 -19.55
CA ARG A 291 14.98 -3.71 -19.80
C ARG A 291 15.84 -3.21 -20.93
N THR A 292 15.25 -2.45 -21.84
CA THR A 292 15.94 -1.79 -22.95
C THR A 292 15.85 -0.28 -22.75
N TYR A 293 16.98 0.39 -22.90
CA TYR A 293 17.06 1.85 -22.93
C TYR A 293 17.58 2.32 -24.28
N HIS A 294 17.00 3.42 -24.78
CA HIS A 294 17.54 4.17 -25.92
C HIS A 294 18.03 5.52 -25.45
N TYR A 295 19.21 5.93 -25.93
CA TYR A 295 19.76 7.26 -25.71
C TYR A 295 19.91 7.99 -27.01
N PHE A 296 19.08 9.04 -27.26
CA PHE A 296 19.02 9.77 -28.52
C PHE A 296 19.96 10.95 -28.56
N ILE A 297 20.65 11.10 -29.69
CA ILE A 297 21.50 12.26 -30.02
C ILE A 297 21.23 12.74 -31.43
N HIS A 298 21.56 14.02 -31.71
CA HIS A 298 21.58 14.61 -33.04
C HIS A 298 22.76 15.57 -33.18
N THR A 299 23.30 15.65 -34.40
CA THR A 299 24.51 16.43 -34.74
C THR A 299 24.18 17.70 -35.48
N HIS A 300 22.93 17.94 -35.84
CA HIS A 300 22.46 19.14 -36.49
C HIS A 300 21.31 19.78 -35.71
N LYS A 301 21.34 21.11 -35.53
CA LYS A 301 20.34 21.80 -34.71
C LYS A 301 18.92 21.56 -35.21
N ASP A 302 18.07 21.01 -34.33
CA ASP A 302 16.66 20.75 -34.61
C ASP A 302 15.77 21.15 -33.38
N PRO A 303 14.91 22.18 -33.54
CA PRO A 303 14.08 22.66 -32.45
C PRO A 303 13.03 21.64 -32.00
N PHE A 304 12.67 20.67 -32.85
CA PHE A 304 11.69 19.62 -32.52
C PHE A 304 12.31 18.48 -31.67
N LEU A 305 13.62 18.33 -31.70
CA LEU A 305 14.34 17.32 -30.90
C LEU A 305 14.82 17.83 -29.55
N ARG A 306 14.65 19.11 -29.22
CA ARG A 306 15.23 19.78 -28.05
C ARG A 306 14.93 19.13 -26.69
N HIS A 307 13.80 18.44 -26.56
CA HIS A 307 13.38 17.79 -25.31
C HIS A 307 13.64 16.27 -25.28
N PHE A 308 13.85 15.65 -26.42
CA PHE A 308 13.87 14.19 -26.60
C PHE A 308 15.19 13.66 -27.15
N SER A 309 16.16 14.53 -27.37
CA SER A 309 17.48 14.16 -27.91
C SER A 309 18.53 15.18 -27.45
N VAL A 310 19.78 14.78 -27.41
CA VAL A 310 20.88 15.64 -27.04
C VAL A 310 21.63 16.10 -28.31
N GLU A 311 21.65 17.42 -28.52
CA GLU A 311 22.48 18.02 -29.57
C GLU A 311 23.96 17.89 -29.21
N THR A 312 24.78 17.47 -30.16
CA THR A 312 26.24 17.41 -30.04
C THR A 312 26.88 18.00 -31.28
N HIS A 313 27.93 18.76 -31.06
CA HIS A 313 28.74 19.38 -32.15
C HIS A 313 30.06 18.64 -32.38
N TYR A 314 30.27 17.53 -31.64
CA TYR A 314 31.49 16.74 -31.81
C TYR A 314 31.36 15.86 -33.06
N ASP A 315 32.43 15.74 -33.79
CA ASP A 315 32.62 14.70 -34.80
C ASP A 315 32.90 13.38 -34.07
N LEU A 316 31.93 12.48 -34.11
CA LEU A 316 31.94 11.24 -33.32
C LEU A 316 32.24 10.05 -34.22
N ASP A 317 33.26 9.28 -33.88
CA ASP A 317 33.60 8.01 -34.50
C ASP A 317 32.67 6.91 -33.98
N PHE A 318 31.51 6.71 -34.64
CA PHE A 318 30.51 5.71 -34.25
C PHE A 318 31.01 4.27 -34.43
N ASP A 319 31.94 4.01 -35.34
CA ASP A 319 32.51 2.69 -35.51
C ASP A 319 33.39 2.33 -34.32
N LEU A 320 34.18 3.27 -33.83
CA LEU A 320 34.98 3.09 -32.63
C LEU A 320 34.12 2.99 -31.39
N MET A 321 33.05 3.81 -31.29
CA MET A 321 32.06 3.73 -30.20
C MET A 321 31.33 2.37 -30.17
N ASN A 322 31.02 1.77 -31.33
CA ASN A 322 30.41 0.47 -31.40
C ASN A 322 31.38 -0.66 -30.98
N GLN A 323 32.69 -0.55 -31.35
CA GLN A 323 33.72 -1.50 -30.88
C GLN A 323 33.85 -1.44 -29.34
N ALA A 324 33.78 -0.26 -28.75
CA ALA A 324 33.77 -0.10 -27.30
C ALA A 324 32.47 -0.66 -26.66
N ALA A 325 31.31 -0.41 -27.27
CA ALA A 325 30.05 -0.88 -26.79
C ALA A 325 29.91 -2.42 -26.81
N GLU A 326 30.49 -3.07 -27.83
CA GLU A 326 30.52 -4.55 -27.92
C GLU A 326 31.24 -5.20 -26.73
N TYR A 327 32.25 -4.52 -26.18
CA TYR A 327 32.98 -5.00 -24.99
C TYR A 327 32.05 -5.13 -23.76
N LEU A 328 31.01 -4.29 -23.64
CA LEU A 328 30.05 -4.33 -22.52
C LEU A 328 29.25 -5.63 -22.46
N LEU A 329 29.16 -6.38 -23.55
CA LEU A 329 28.48 -7.68 -23.59
C LEU A 329 29.28 -8.80 -22.92
N GLN A 330 30.57 -8.57 -22.65
CA GLN A 330 31.49 -9.55 -22.08
C GLN A 330 31.73 -9.32 -20.58
N VAL A 331 31.11 -8.28 -20.02
CA VAL A 331 31.37 -7.80 -18.66
C VAL A 331 30.12 -7.91 -17.80
N ASP A 332 30.28 -8.30 -16.56
CA ASP A 332 29.18 -8.43 -15.59
C ASP A 332 29.20 -7.35 -14.50
N ASP A 333 30.37 -6.82 -14.10
CA ASP A 333 30.48 -5.83 -13.03
C ASP A 333 30.57 -4.39 -13.57
N PHE A 334 29.51 -3.62 -13.37
CA PHE A 334 29.35 -2.25 -13.83
C PHE A 334 29.59 -1.19 -12.73
N LYS A 335 30.41 -1.50 -11.72
CA LYS A 335 30.71 -0.58 -10.60
C LYS A 335 31.20 0.79 -11.05
N ALA A 336 32.01 0.85 -12.12
CA ALA A 336 32.55 2.10 -12.70
C ALA A 336 31.45 3.05 -13.22
N PHE A 337 30.27 2.56 -13.53
CA PHE A 337 29.14 3.34 -14.03
C PHE A 337 28.04 3.59 -12.99
N CYS A 338 28.24 3.13 -11.75
CA CYS A 338 27.29 3.30 -10.68
C CYS A 338 27.46 4.64 -9.96
N LYS A 339 26.37 5.38 -9.75
CA LYS A 339 26.41 6.61 -8.95
C LYS A 339 26.92 6.31 -7.53
N ALA A 340 27.89 7.09 -7.05
CA ALA A 340 28.40 6.97 -5.68
C ALA A 340 27.27 7.14 -4.65
N GLY A 341 27.33 6.35 -3.56
CA GLY A 341 26.31 6.36 -2.51
C GLY A 341 24.95 5.74 -2.90
N ALA A 342 24.89 4.98 -4.00
CA ALA A 342 23.70 4.23 -4.35
C ALA A 342 23.56 2.97 -3.45
N ASP A 343 22.37 2.76 -2.87
CA ASP A 343 22.05 1.57 -2.06
C ASP A 343 21.81 0.36 -2.98
N ASN A 344 22.89 -0.22 -3.51
CA ASN A 344 22.87 -1.41 -4.35
C ASN A 344 23.48 -2.60 -3.60
N LYS A 345 22.75 -3.72 -3.55
CA LYS A 345 23.26 -4.98 -2.99
C LYS A 345 24.37 -5.60 -3.85
N THR A 346 24.38 -5.31 -5.15
CA THR A 346 25.38 -5.79 -6.13
C THR A 346 25.48 -4.82 -7.30
N THR A 347 26.64 -4.79 -7.96
CA THR A 347 26.91 -4.04 -9.19
C THR A 347 26.87 -4.91 -10.45
N ILE A 348 26.50 -6.19 -10.29
CA ILE A 348 26.39 -7.15 -11.38
C ILE A 348 25.16 -6.86 -12.24
N CYS A 349 25.36 -6.76 -13.55
CA CYS A 349 24.34 -6.62 -14.58
C CYS A 349 24.75 -7.46 -15.80
N HIS A 350 23.81 -8.12 -16.44
CA HIS A 350 24.07 -8.89 -17.68
C HIS A 350 23.52 -8.09 -18.86
N VAL A 351 24.42 -7.48 -19.63
CA VAL A 351 24.09 -6.72 -20.84
C VAL A 351 23.93 -7.68 -22.01
N THR A 352 22.77 -7.59 -22.68
CA THR A 352 22.42 -8.47 -23.83
C THR A 352 22.50 -7.76 -25.17
N ALA A 353 22.46 -6.43 -25.20
CA ALA A 353 22.66 -5.60 -26.37
C ALA A 353 23.31 -4.25 -25.98
N ALA A 354 24.22 -3.76 -26.80
CA ALA A 354 24.82 -2.44 -26.67
C ALA A 354 25.30 -1.97 -28.05
N LYS A 355 24.58 -1.00 -28.66
CA LYS A 355 24.89 -0.59 -30.05
C LYS A 355 24.39 0.82 -30.36
N TRP A 356 25.21 1.59 -31.08
CA TRP A 356 24.81 2.83 -31.75
C TRP A 356 24.17 2.53 -33.09
N ILE A 357 23.02 3.14 -33.34
CA ILE A 357 22.20 2.92 -34.54
C ILE A 357 21.86 4.27 -35.15
N GLN A 358 22.19 4.47 -36.41
CA GLN A 358 21.84 5.65 -37.18
C GLN A 358 20.37 5.56 -37.63
N THR A 359 19.62 6.64 -37.43
CA THR A 359 18.18 6.71 -37.85
C THR A 359 17.92 7.74 -38.93
N GLY A 360 18.90 8.60 -39.19
CA GLY A 360 18.85 9.60 -40.22
C GLY A 360 20.21 10.22 -40.45
N PRO A 361 20.37 11.17 -41.37
CA PRO A 361 21.66 11.74 -41.71
C PRO A 361 22.40 12.42 -40.53
N TYR A 362 21.61 12.89 -39.54
CA TYR A 362 22.10 13.62 -38.37
C TYR A 362 21.61 13.10 -37.05
N THR A 363 20.95 11.92 -37.02
CA THR A 363 20.30 11.37 -35.83
C THR A 363 20.74 9.96 -35.54
N TRP A 364 21.00 9.70 -34.25
CA TRP A 364 21.47 8.42 -33.76
C TRP A 364 20.79 8.08 -32.44
N TYR A 365 20.71 6.81 -32.11
CA TYR A 365 20.48 6.39 -30.75
C TYR A 365 21.41 5.24 -30.33
N PHE A 366 21.72 5.23 -29.05
CA PHE A 366 22.40 4.10 -28.42
C PHE A 366 21.34 3.22 -27.78
N GLU A 367 21.27 1.96 -28.22
CA GLU A 367 20.47 0.92 -27.60
C GLU A 367 21.31 0.15 -26.59
N ILE A 368 20.76 -0.07 -25.38
CA ILE A 368 21.34 -0.97 -24.40
C ILE A 368 20.26 -1.75 -23.69
N SER A 369 20.41 -3.10 -23.68
CA SER A 369 19.51 -4.02 -22.99
C SER A 369 20.25 -4.81 -21.93
N ALA A 370 19.61 -5.01 -20.76
CA ALA A 370 20.16 -5.82 -19.68
C ALA A 370 19.05 -6.36 -18.79
N ASN A 371 19.39 -7.38 -18.00
CA ASN A 371 18.49 -7.90 -16.94
C ASN A 371 18.15 -6.84 -15.89
N ARG A 372 19.10 -5.93 -15.59
CA ARG A 372 18.93 -4.78 -14.68
C ARG A 372 19.95 -3.69 -15.01
N PHE A 373 19.69 -2.49 -14.48
CA PHE A 373 20.62 -1.36 -14.53
C PHE A 373 20.83 -0.77 -13.14
N LEU A 374 22.05 -0.25 -12.94
CA LEU A 374 22.40 0.52 -11.76
C LEU A 374 21.92 1.98 -11.91
N ARG A 375 21.85 2.70 -10.80
CA ARG A 375 21.50 4.12 -10.83
C ARG A 375 22.49 4.91 -11.67
N ASN A 376 21.97 5.67 -12.65
CA ASN A 376 22.74 6.50 -13.58
C ASN A 376 23.65 5.73 -14.57
N MET A 377 23.63 4.40 -14.58
CA MET A 377 24.53 3.55 -15.36
C MET A 377 24.52 3.89 -16.85
N VAL A 378 23.35 3.90 -17.51
CA VAL A 378 23.25 4.13 -18.96
C VAL A 378 23.86 5.49 -19.35
N ARG A 379 23.57 6.54 -18.58
CA ARG A 379 24.07 7.89 -18.85
C ARG A 379 25.60 7.99 -18.70
N ALA A 380 26.17 7.26 -17.74
CA ALA A 380 27.62 7.20 -17.55
C ALA A 380 28.30 6.37 -18.66
N VAL A 381 27.70 5.24 -19.06
CA VAL A 381 28.18 4.43 -20.21
C VAL A 381 28.21 5.27 -21.48
N VAL A 382 27.10 5.98 -21.79
CA VAL A 382 27.04 6.83 -22.99
C VAL A 382 28.09 7.93 -22.94
N GLY A 383 28.31 8.59 -21.78
CA GLY A 383 29.34 9.60 -21.64
C GLY A 383 30.75 9.07 -21.89
N THR A 384 31.04 7.87 -21.38
CA THR A 384 32.35 7.23 -21.60
C THR A 384 32.51 6.80 -23.05
N LEU A 385 31.45 6.32 -23.72
CA LEU A 385 31.48 6.05 -25.16
C LEU A 385 31.70 7.34 -25.98
N PHE A 386 31.17 8.48 -25.53
CA PHE A 386 31.46 9.78 -26.15
C PHE A 386 32.94 10.14 -26.09
N ASP A 387 33.62 9.89 -24.96
CA ASP A 387 35.06 10.14 -24.85
C ASP A 387 35.86 9.24 -25.81
N VAL A 388 35.40 8.01 -26.06
CA VAL A 388 35.97 7.12 -27.07
C VAL A 388 35.72 7.68 -28.48
N GLY A 389 34.49 8.07 -28.82
CA GLY A 389 34.12 8.58 -30.14
C GLY A 389 34.81 9.93 -30.50
N ARG A 390 35.17 10.71 -29.48
CA ARG A 390 35.94 11.94 -29.60
C ARG A 390 37.47 11.72 -29.67
N HIS A 391 37.93 10.47 -29.61
CA HIS A 391 39.35 10.11 -29.47
C HIS A 391 40.04 10.66 -28.21
N CYS A 392 39.25 10.99 -27.16
CA CYS A 392 39.77 11.40 -25.85
C CYS A 392 40.13 10.18 -24.97
N MET A 393 39.62 9.01 -25.32
CA MET A 393 39.85 7.74 -24.63
C MET A 393 40.11 6.65 -25.68
N THR A 394 41.17 5.87 -25.51
CA THR A 394 41.42 4.71 -26.39
C THR A 394 40.55 3.51 -25.97
N LEU A 395 40.40 2.49 -26.84
CA LEU A 395 39.68 1.24 -26.51
C LEU A 395 40.27 0.54 -25.30
N ASP A 396 41.62 0.54 -25.16
CA ASP A 396 42.29 -0.13 -24.03
C ASP A 396 42.04 0.64 -22.71
N GLN A 397 42.03 1.98 -22.79
CA GLN A 397 41.61 2.78 -21.62
C GLN A 397 40.15 2.54 -21.25
N PHE A 398 39.27 2.48 -22.24
CA PHE A 398 37.85 2.15 -22.01
C PHE A 398 37.70 0.78 -21.31
N ARG A 399 38.37 -0.27 -21.80
CA ARG A 399 38.39 -1.57 -21.17
C ARG A 399 38.88 -1.52 -19.72
N SER A 400 40.00 -0.79 -19.50
CA SER A 400 40.53 -0.61 -18.15
C SER A 400 39.55 0.07 -17.20
N VAL A 401 38.80 1.09 -17.67
CA VAL A 401 37.74 1.74 -16.89
C VAL A 401 36.61 0.76 -16.56
N VAL A 402 36.16 -0.04 -17.53
CA VAL A 402 35.10 -1.03 -17.32
C VAL A 402 35.49 -2.08 -16.30
N ASP A 403 36.70 -2.66 -16.43
CA ASP A 403 37.17 -3.79 -15.62
C ASP A 403 37.58 -3.38 -14.20
N ASN A 404 38.32 -2.29 -14.06
CA ASN A 404 39.03 -1.92 -12.84
C ASN A 404 38.71 -0.52 -12.32
N GLY A 405 37.99 0.28 -13.11
CA GLY A 405 37.74 1.69 -12.81
C GLY A 405 36.80 1.95 -11.67
N HIS A 406 36.82 3.19 -11.24
CA HIS A 406 35.81 3.78 -10.33
C HIS A 406 34.92 4.74 -11.10
N ARG A 407 33.85 5.24 -10.48
CA ARG A 407 32.95 6.23 -11.12
C ARG A 407 33.68 7.51 -11.57
N THR A 408 34.78 7.85 -10.93
CA THR A 408 35.67 9.00 -11.29
C THR A 408 36.43 8.81 -12.59
N ASP A 409 36.65 7.57 -13.00
CA ASP A 409 37.44 7.21 -14.19
C ASP A 409 36.56 7.10 -15.44
N SER A 410 35.24 6.95 -15.25
CA SER A 410 34.25 6.94 -16.33
C SER A 410 33.85 8.37 -16.72
N GLY A 411 33.39 8.53 -17.96
CA GLY A 411 32.97 9.81 -18.53
C GLY A 411 31.82 10.46 -17.76
N GLU A 412 31.57 11.74 -18.05
CA GLU A 412 30.45 12.47 -17.44
C GLU A 412 29.08 11.83 -17.74
N SER A 413 28.17 11.98 -16.80
CA SER A 413 26.80 11.50 -17.03
C SER A 413 26.10 12.36 -18.06
N MET A 414 25.74 11.78 -19.17
CA MET A 414 25.04 12.49 -20.24
C MET A 414 23.66 13.04 -19.79
N PRO A 415 23.16 14.14 -20.39
CA PRO A 415 21.89 14.76 -20.04
C PRO A 415 20.72 13.77 -20.05
N ALA A 416 19.78 13.90 -19.10
CA ALA A 416 18.65 12.99 -18.94
C ALA A 416 17.69 13.00 -20.14
N LYS A 417 17.51 14.16 -20.80
CA LYS A 417 16.56 14.38 -21.89
C LYS A 417 16.79 13.50 -23.15
N GLY A 418 17.94 12.86 -23.27
CA GLY A 418 18.20 11.89 -24.34
C GLY A 418 17.80 10.46 -23.98
N LEU A 419 17.57 10.17 -22.70
CA LEU A 419 17.38 8.82 -22.20
C LEU A 419 15.89 8.42 -22.12
N PHE A 420 15.58 7.27 -22.68
CA PHE A 420 14.25 6.64 -22.64
C PHE A 420 14.35 5.22 -22.12
N LEU A 421 13.54 4.89 -21.13
CA LEU A 421 13.19 3.50 -20.89
C LEU A 421 12.29 3.03 -22.04
N TRP A 422 12.85 2.19 -22.93
CA TRP A 422 12.23 1.89 -24.22
C TRP A 422 11.31 0.70 -24.16
N ASP A 423 11.76 -0.39 -23.54
CA ASP A 423 11.00 -1.63 -23.43
C ASP A 423 11.31 -2.40 -22.15
N ILE A 424 10.36 -3.24 -21.71
CA ILE A 424 10.49 -4.14 -20.55
C ILE A 424 9.88 -5.48 -20.93
N LYS A 425 10.66 -6.57 -20.81
CA LYS A 425 10.18 -7.95 -21.04
C LYS A 425 9.92 -8.67 -19.71
N TYR A 426 8.90 -9.51 -19.73
CA TYR A 426 8.47 -10.34 -18.60
C TYR A 426 8.53 -11.81 -18.90
#